data_54ec19a263a2dea4c780b7ba96777bf5
#
_entry.id   54ec19a263a2dea4c780b7ba96777bf5
#
_cell.length_a   1.000
_cell.length_b   1.000
_cell.length_c   1.000
_cell.angle_alpha   90.00
_cell.angle_beta   90.00
_cell.angle_gamma   90.00
#
_symmetry.space_group_name_H-M   'P 1'
#
loop_
_entity.id
_entity.type
_entity.pdbx_description
1 polymer ?
#
loop_
_entity_poly.entity_id
_entity_poly.type
_entity_poly.pdbx_seq_one_letter_code
_entity_poly.pdbx_strand_id
1 'polypeptide(L)'
;MYTLYHSPASPFVRKVMVLLHETKQLEAVTLASAAGSPIDPASMPVGHNPLGKIPALERPDGCTLYDSRVICRYLANRATEGPTLYPEAPRLWEVLTLEATAEGIMDAAILMRYEILLRPDERQFPAWVEGQWAKIARSLDALESRWMGHLSGPVDMGQIA
;
A
#
# COMPACT_ATOMS: atom_id res chain seq x y z
N MET A 1 15.35 -16.54 -1.44
CA MET A 1 13.90 -16.38 -1.58
C MET A 1 13.53 -15.13 -0.80
N TYR A 2 12.53 -14.37 -1.23
CA TYR A 2 12.01 -13.21 -0.51
C TYR A 2 11.02 -13.65 0.57
N THR A 3 10.91 -12.86 1.65
CA THR A 3 9.84 -13.06 2.65
C THR A 3 9.02 -11.77 2.74
N LEU A 4 7.72 -11.85 2.42
CA LEU A 4 6.79 -10.73 2.56
C LEU A 4 5.98 -10.90 3.85
N TYR A 5 6.19 -10.00 4.80
CA TYR A 5 5.35 -9.90 6.00
C TYR A 5 4.04 -9.25 5.63
N HIS A 6 2.94 -9.97 5.86
CA HIS A 6 1.64 -9.62 5.31
C HIS A 6 0.47 -9.88 6.26
N SER A 7 -0.64 -9.20 5.97
CA SER A 7 -1.98 -9.54 6.46
C SER A 7 -2.98 -9.33 5.33
N PRO A 8 -3.95 -10.24 5.13
CA PRO A 8 -4.99 -10.07 4.11
C PRO A 8 -5.86 -8.82 4.32
N ALA A 9 -5.93 -8.33 5.55
CA ALA A 9 -6.69 -7.12 5.90
C ALA A 9 -5.98 -5.82 5.53
N SER A 10 -4.68 -5.86 5.19
CA SER A 10 -3.91 -4.65 4.88
C SER A 10 -4.08 -4.23 3.41
N PRO A 11 -4.60 -3.03 3.13
CA PRO A 11 -4.70 -2.54 1.77
C PRO A 11 -3.31 -2.30 1.14
N PHE A 12 -2.34 -1.88 1.93
CA PHE A 12 -0.96 -1.69 1.48
C PHE A 12 -0.28 -3.01 1.07
N VAL A 13 -0.59 -4.10 1.76
CA VAL A 13 -0.14 -5.45 1.35
C VAL A 13 -0.84 -5.88 0.08
N ARG A 14 -2.16 -5.61 -0.05
CA ARG A 14 -2.92 -5.96 -1.26
C ARG A 14 -2.28 -5.37 -2.52
N LYS A 15 -1.87 -4.11 -2.47
CA LYS A 15 -1.16 -3.44 -3.57
C LYS A 15 0.09 -4.22 -4.00
N VAL A 16 0.93 -4.64 -3.05
CA VAL A 16 2.13 -5.46 -3.33
C VAL A 16 1.73 -6.81 -3.93
N MET A 17 0.70 -7.47 -3.40
CA MET A 17 0.22 -8.75 -3.90
C MET A 17 -0.27 -8.67 -5.34
N VAL A 18 -1.04 -7.62 -5.68
CA VAL A 18 -1.49 -7.40 -7.06
C VAL A 18 -0.29 -7.24 -8.00
N LEU A 19 0.69 -6.43 -7.62
CA LEU A 19 1.93 -6.27 -8.41
C LEU A 19 2.64 -7.61 -8.62
N LEU A 20 2.79 -8.42 -7.57
CA LEU A 20 3.44 -9.74 -7.66
C LEU A 20 2.71 -10.68 -8.64
N HIS A 21 1.39 -10.63 -8.69
CA HIS A 21 0.58 -11.37 -9.65
C HIS A 21 0.78 -10.85 -11.09
N GLU A 22 0.64 -9.54 -11.30
CA GLU A 22 0.77 -8.91 -12.63
C GLU A 22 2.16 -9.13 -13.24
N THR A 23 3.19 -9.22 -12.41
CA THR A 23 4.58 -9.41 -12.83
C THR A 23 5.08 -10.86 -12.71
N LYS A 24 4.19 -11.80 -12.38
CA LYS A 24 4.50 -13.23 -12.19
C LYS A 24 5.64 -13.53 -11.22
N GLN A 25 5.80 -12.70 -10.19
CA GLN A 25 6.87 -12.85 -9.20
C GLN A 25 6.41 -13.55 -7.90
N LEU A 26 5.14 -13.94 -7.78
CA LEU A 26 4.59 -14.48 -6.52
C LEU A 26 5.31 -15.76 -6.05
N GLU A 27 5.71 -16.64 -6.96
CA GLU A 27 6.39 -17.89 -6.63
C GLU A 27 7.80 -17.69 -6.01
N ALA A 28 8.39 -16.51 -6.21
CA ALA A 28 9.68 -16.15 -5.63
C ALA A 28 9.57 -15.61 -4.19
N VAL A 29 8.32 -15.51 -3.65
CA VAL A 29 8.02 -14.86 -2.38
C VAL A 29 7.36 -15.83 -1.42
N THR A 30 7.94 -15.98 -0.23
CA THR A 30 7.30 -16.64 0.91
C THR A 30 6.44 -15.62 1.67
N LEU A 31 5.21 -15.99 2.00
CA LEU A 31 4.30 -15.13 2.76
C LEU A 31 4.41 -15.46 4.27
N ALA A 32 4.81 -14.49 5.07
CA ALA A 32 4.86 -14.58 6.53
C ALA A 32 3.72 -13.76 7.13
N SER A 33 2.79 -14.43 7.82
CA SER A 33 1.66 -13.75 8.45
C SER A 33 2.12 -12.84 9.59
N ALA A 34 1.56 -11.62 9.63
CA ALA A 34 1.80 -10.64 10.66
C ALA A 34 0.49 -9.98 11.09
N ALA A 35 0.34 -9.76 12.39
CA ALA A 35 -0.82 -9.11 12.99
C ALA A 35 -0.36 -8.22 14.14
N GLY A 36 -1.05 -7.10 14.32
CA GLY A 36 -0.77 -6.14 15.39
C GLY A 36 -1.52 -4.84 15.15
N SER A 37 -1.29 -3.89 16.04
CA SER A 37 -1.89 -2.57 16.00
C SER A 37 -0.87 -1.51 16.47
N PRO A 38 -1.16 -0.20 16.33
CA PRO A 38 -0.28 0.84 16.85
C PRO A 38 -0.03 0.80 18.38
N ILE A 39 -0.92 0.15 19.13
CA ILE A 39 -0.82 0.05 20.59
C ILE A 39 -0.31 -1.32 21.07
N ASP A 40 -0.25 -2.30 20.16
CA ASP A 40 0.28 -3.64 20.43
C ASP A 40 0.88 -4.20 19.13
N PRO A 41 2.21 -4.28 19.01
CA PRO A 41 2.85 -4.79 17.81
C PRO A 41 2.65 -6.29 17.60
N ALA A 42 2.32 -7.08 18.64
CA ALA A 42 2.09 -8.53 18.59
C ALA A 42 3.13 -9.26 17.70
N SER A 43 2.72 -9.80 16.53
CA SER A 43 3.62 -10.47 15.58
C SER A 43 4.12 -9.56 14.43
N MET A 44 3.96 -8.24 14.55
CA MET A 44 4.52 -7.32 13.56
C MET A 44 6.05 -7.45 13.48
N PRO A 45 6.64 -7.36 12.28
CA PRO A 45 8.06 -7.60 12.06
C PRO A 45 8.93 -6.41 12.53
N VAL A 46 8.88 -6.04 13.80
CA VAL A 46 9.60 -4.86 14.34
C VAL A 46 11.12 -4.97 14.22
N GLY A 47 11.66 -6.19 14.22
CA GLY A 47 13.09 -6.42 13.97
C GLY A 47 13.52 -6.19 12.52
N HIS A 48 12.59 -6.24 11.58
CA HIS A 48 12.80 -6.02 10.15
C HIS A 48 12.34 -4.63 9.69
N ASN A 49 11.25 -4.13 10.27
CA ASN A 49 10.71 -2.80 10.04
C ASN A 49 10.49 -2.10 11.39
N PRO A 50 11.34 -1.17 11.79
CA PRO A 50 11.24 -0.49 13.09
C PRO A 50 9.95 0.33 13.27
N LEU A 51 9.21 0.61 12.18
CA LEU A 51 7.90 1.26 12.25
C LEU A 51 6.80 0.30 12.74
N GLY A 52 7.06 -1.02 12.86
CA GLY A 52 6.07 -2.01 13.24
C GLY A 52 4.89 -2.08 12.27
N LYS A 53 5.14 -1.89 10.97
CA LYS A 53 4.11 -1.86 9.92
C LYS A 53 4.38 -2.91 8.85
N ILE A 54 3.31 -3.31 8.19
CA ILE A 54 3.31 -4.16 6.99
C ILE A 54 2.73 -3.37 5.80
N PRO A 55 3.16 -3.70 4.56
CA PRO A 55 4.11 -4.75 4.18
C PRO A 55 5.55 -4.43 4.57
N ALA A 56 6.33 -5.47 4.80
CA ALA A 56 7.79 -5.42 4.84
C ALA A 56 8.31 -6.59 4.00
N LEU A 57 9.29 -6.35 3.15
CA LEU A 57 9.87 -7.36 2.23
C LEU A 57 11.32 -7.61 2.59
N GLU A 58 11.60 -8.75 3.21
CA GLU A 58 12.96 -9.21 3.45
C GLU A 58 13.55 -9.81 2.17
N ARG A 59 14.71 -9.35 1.80
CA ARG A 59 15.45 -9.82 0.63
C ARG A 59 16.36 -11.00 0.99
N PRO A 60 16.81 -11.79 -0.01
CA PRO A 60 17.72 -12.91 0.22
C PRO A 60 19.05 -12.53 0.89
N ASP A 61 19.47 -11.28 0.80
CA ASP A 61 20.69 -10.73 1.43
C ASP A 61 20.45 -10.27 2.88
N GLY A 62 19.24 -10.45 3.42
CA GLY A 62 18.86 -10.06 4.77
C GLY A 62 18.41 -8.61 4.93
N CYS A 63 18.56 -7.75 3.90
CA CYS A 63 18.05 -6.38 3.95
C CYS A 63 16.54 -6.35 3.76
N THR A 64 15.84 -5.51 4.52
CA THR A 64 14.38 -5.39 4.44
C THR A 64 13.97 -4.06 3.82
N LEU A 65 13.03 -4.12 2.87
CA LEU A 65 12.41 -2.96 2.24
C LEU A 65 11.05 -2.69 2.88
N TYR A 66 10.75 -1.43 3.07
CA TYR A 66 9.46 -0.86 3.47
C TYR A 66 9.47 0.64 3.09
N ASP A 67 8.37 1.31 2.84
CA ASP A 67 6.98 0.87 2.84
C ASP A 67 6.55 0.20 1.51
N SER A 68 5.23 0.08 1.29
CA SER A 68 4.64 -0.53 0.09
C SER A 68 5.13 0.13 -1.21
N ARG A 69 5.36 1.43 -1.23
CA ARG A 69 5.86 2.18 -2.41
C ARG A 69 7.28 1.78 -2.77
N VAL A 70 8.14 1.66 -1.77
CA VAL A 70 9.53 1.20 -1.97
C VAL A 70 9.54 -0.24 -2.46
N ILE A 71 8.72 -1.10 -1.84
CA ILE A 71 8.59 -2.51 -2.23
C ILE A 71 8.09 -2.63 -3.68
N CYS A 72 7.02 -1.92 -4.03
CA CYS A 72 6.46 -1.95 -5.38
C CYS A 72 7.48 -1.44 -6.42
N ARG A 73 8.18 -0.34 -6.12
CA ARG A 73 9.21 0.18 -7.01
C ARG A 73 10.35 -0.82 -7.23
N TYR A 74 10.80 -1.47 -6.17
CA TYR A 74 11.85 -2.48 -6.22
C TYR A 74 11.41 -3.70 -7.03
N LEU A 75 10.23 -4.23 -6.78
CA LEU A 75 9.70 -5.41 -7.48
C LEU A 75 9.41 -5.10 -8.96
N ALA A 76 8.88 -3.92 -9.28
CA ALA A 76 8.65 -3.50 -10.66
C ALA A 76 9.98 -3.39 -11.44
N ASN A 77 11.04 -2.87 -10.83
CA ASN A 77 12.36 -2.78 -11.46
C ASN A 77 13.00 -4.16 -11.72
N ARG A 78 12.57 -5.19 -11.01
CA ARG A 78 13.05 -6.57 -11.18
C ARG A 78 12.20 -7.41 -12.12
N ALA A 79 11.01 -6.92 -12.46
CA ALA A 79 10.08 -7.66 -13.31
C ALA A 79 10.69 -7.86 -14.70
N THR A 80 10.66 -9.10 -15.19
CA THR A 80 11.02 -9.48 -16.56
C THR A 80 9.80 -9.74 -17.41
N GLU A 81 8.63 -9.83 -16.80
CA GLU A 81 7.34 -10.04 -17.44
C GLU A 81 6.29 -9.07 -16.84
N GLY A 82 5.20 -8.89 -17.57
CA GLY A 82 4.09 -8.05 -17.14
C GLY A 82 4.14 -6.61 -17.69
N PRO A 83 3.26 -5.74 -17.21
CA PRO A 83 3.16 -4.36 -17.68
C PRO A 83 4.31 -3.47 -17.18
N THR A 84 4.57 -2.37 -17.88
CA THR A 84 5.49 -1.33 -17.43
C THR A 84 4.82 -0.50 -16.33
N LEU A 85 5.04 -0.89 -15.07
CA LEU A 85 4.34 -0.30 -13.93
C LEU A 85 4.78 1.13 -13.61
N TYR A 86 6.03 1.47 -13.87
CA TYR A 86 6.58 2.81 -13.71
C TYR A 86 7.23 3.25 -15.02
N PRO A 87 6.48 3.90 -15.91
CA PRO A 87 7.01 4.37 -17.19
C PRO A 87 8.01 5.52 -16.99
N GLU A 88 8.70 5.88 -18.08
CA GLU A 88 9.58 7.05 -18.08
C GLU A 88 8.78 8.36 -18.02
N ALA A 89 9.48 9.44 -17.61
CA ALA A 89 8.91 10.80 -17.66
C ALA A 89 8.53 11.17 -19.11
N PRO A 90 7.46 11.96 -19.32
CA PRO A 90 6.67 12.68 -18.30
C PRO A 90 5.58 11.84 -17.62
N ARG A 91 5.15 10.70 -18.18
CA ARG A 91 4.04 9.88 -17.68
C ARG A 91 4.29 9.34 -16.25
N LEU A 92 5.53 9.16 -15.86
CA LEU A 92 5.90 8.75 -14.51
C LEU A 92 5.25 9.61 -13.42
N TRP A 93 5.16 10.92 -13.65
CA TRP A 93 4.65 11.85 -12.65
C TRP A 93 3.14 11.69 -12.43
N GLU A 94 2.40 11.32 -13.47
CA GLU A 94 0.98 10.98 -13.38
C GLU A 94 0.79 9.70 -12.55
N VAL A 95 1.56 8.65 -12.85
CA VAL A 95 1.53 7.36 -12.12
C VAL A 95 1.84 7.57 -10.64
N LEU A 96 2.90 8.31 -10.32
CA LEU A 96 3.27 8.59 -8.93
C LEU A 96 2.24 9.45 -8.20
N THR A 97 1.56 10.36 -8.91
CA THR A 97 0.48 11.18 -8.33
C THR A 97 -0.74 10.33 -8.02
N LEU A 98 -1.12 9.40 -8.91
CA LEU A 98 -2.20 8.44 -8.67
C LEU A 98 -1.86 7.50 -7.51
N GLU A 99 -0.65 6.94 -7.50
CA GLU A 99 -0.16 6.12 -6.39
C GLU A 99 -0.23 6.88 -5.06
N ALA A 100 0.23 8.13 -5.02
CA ALA A 100 0.17 8.96 -3.82
C ALA A 100 -1.28 9.27 -3.38
N THR A 101 -2.19 9.44 -4.33
CA THR A 101 -3.62 9.65 -4.04
C THR A 101 -4.24 8.41 -3.40
N ALA A 102 -3.98 7.23 -3.97
CA ALA A 102 -4.46 5.96 -3.43
C ALA A 102 -3.87 5.68 -2.03
N GLU A 103 -2.57 5.92 -1.83
CA GLU A 103 -1.93 5.84 -0.51
C GLU A 103 -2.61 6.76 0.51
N GLY A 104 -2.90 8.00 0.14
CA GLY A 104 -3.60 8.95 1.01
C GLY A 104 -5.02 8.51 1.37
N ILE A 105 -5.74 7.85 0.46
CA ILE A 105 -7.05 7.23 0.73
C ILE A 105 -6.90 6.08 1.74
N MET A 106 -5.94 5.18 1.52
CA MET A 106 -5.70 4.05 2.42
C MET A 106 -5.26 4.50 3.81
N ASP A 107 -4.38 5.50 3.91
CA ASP A 107 -3.95 6.08 5.18
C ASP A 107 -5.14 6.68 5.95
N ALA A 108 -5.97 7.48 5.29
CA ALA A 108 -7.16 8.06 5.90
C ALA A 108 -8.13 6.98 6.40
N ALA A 109 -8.36 5.93 5.62
CA ALA A 109 -9.23 4.81 5.97
C ALA A 109 -8.70 4.03 7.20
N ILE A 110 -7.40 3.78 7.27
CA ILE A 110 -6.76 3.11 8.42
C ILE A 110 -6.86 3.98 9.68
N LEU A 111 -6.67 5.29 9.57
CA LEU A 111 -6.83 6.20 10.71
C LEU A 111 -8.27 6.20 11.24
N MET A 112 -9.28 6.21 10.37
CA MET A 112 -10.69 6.06 10.77
C MET A 112 -10.92 4.74 11.49
N ARG A 113 -10.40 3.64 10.91
CA ARG A 113 -10.56 2.30 11.51
C ARG A 113 -9.94 2.24 12.90
N TYR A 114 -8.74 2.75 13.09
CA TYR A 114 -8.06 2.72 14.38
C TYR A 114 -8.72 3.63 15.41
N GLU A 115 -9.25 4.77 15.01
CA GLU A 115 -10.02 5.63 15.90
C GLU A 115 -11.22 4.89 16.50
N ILE A 116 -11.94 4.13 15.67
CA ILE A 116 -13.14 3.39 16.09
C ILE A 116 -12.78 2.12 16.88
N LEU A 117 -11.76 1.36 16.46
CA LEU A 117 -11.48 0.05 17.04
C LEU A 117 -10.59 0.09 18.28
N LEU A 118 -9.70 1.08 18.38
CA LEU A 118 -8.67 1.09 19.43
C LEU A 118 -8.92 2.11 20.52
N ARG A 119 -9.76 3.13 20.26
CA ARG A 119 -10.13 4.09 21.29
C ARG A 119 -11.40 3.64 22.01
N PRO A 120 -11.45 3.77 23.34
CA PRO A 120 -12.71 3.69 24.09
C PRO A 120 -13.72 4.69 23.54
N ASP A 121 -15.00 4.32 23.53
CA ASP A 121 -16.08 5.13 22.91
C ASP A 121 -16.10 6.58 23.43
N GLU A 122 -15.89 6.75 24.73
CA GLU A 122 -15.89 8.07 25.39
C GLU A 122 -14.66 8.93 25.02
N ARG A 123 -13.69 8.39 24.32
CA ARG A 123 -12.47 9.08 23.85
C ARG A 123 -12.36 9.17 22.34
N GLN A 124 -13.35 8.65 21.61
CA GLN A 124 -13.40 8.81 20.17
C GLN A 124 -13.70 10.25 19.79
N PHE A 125 -13.15 10.69 18.69
CA PHE A 125 -13.35 12.04 18.19
C PHE A 125 -14.02 12.02 16.80
N PRO A 126 -15.39 12.08 16.75
CA PRO A 126 -16.15 11.96 15.50
C PRO A 126 -15.72 12.96 14.42
N ALA A 127 -15.41 14.21 14.78
CA ALA A 127 -14.96 15.21 13.82
C ALA A 127 -13.63 14.82 13.13
N TRP A 128 -12.76 14.07 13.81
CA TRP A 128 -11.57 13.50 13.18
C TRP A 128 -11.93 12.47 12.11
N VAL A 129 -12.86 11.56 12.42
CA VAL A 129 -13.34 10.53 11.49
C VAL A 129 -13.99 11.18 10.27
N GLU A 130 -14.83 12.19 10.47
CA GLU A 130 -15.44 12.97 9.39
C GLU A 130 -14.39 13.67 8.53
N GLY A 131 -13.36 14.24 9.15
CA GLY A 131 -12.24 14.87 8.46
C GLY A 131 -11.44 13.89 7.59
N GLN A 132 -11.20 12.66 8.08
CA GLN A 132 -10.56 11.61 7.28
C GLN A 132 -11.46 11.15 6.13
N TRP A 133 -12.75 10.93 6.40
CA TRP A 133 -13.71 10.58 5.36
C TRP A 133 -13.80 11.65 4.26
N ALA A 134 -13.83 12.92 4.63
CA ALA A 134 -13.85 14.02 3.66
C ALA A 134 -12.61 14.04 2.73
N LYS A 135 -11.44 13.57 3.19
CA LYS A 135 -10.28 13.39 2.31
C LYS A 135 -10.52 12.28 1.29
N ILE A 136 -11.04 11.13 1.75
CA ILE A 136 -11.37 10.00 0.89
C ILE A 136 -12.36 10.43 -0.18
N ALA A 137 -13.49 11.02 0.21
CA ALA A 137 -14.54 11.46 -0.71
C ALA A 137 -14.00 12.42 -1.79
N ARG A 138 -13.31 13.49 -1.39
CA ARG A 138 -12.68 14.43 -2.36
C ARG A 138 -11.67 13.76 -3.28
N SER A 139 -10.94 12.78 -2.79
CA SER A 139 -9.96 12.06 -3.61
C SER A 139 -10.65 11.18 -4.65
N LEU A 140 -11.73 10.48 -4.27
CA LEU A 140 -12.53 9.69 -5.21
C LEU A 140 -13.20 10.57 -6.27
N ASP A 141 -13.78 11.71 -5.87
CA ASP A 141 -14.34 12.69 -6.82
C ASP A 141 -13.28 13.21 -7.82
N ALA A 142 -12.06 13.43 -7.32
CA ALA A 142 -10.95 13.86 -8.17
C ALA A 142 -10.50 12.75 -9.14
N LEU A 143 -10.46 11.49 -8.67
CA LEU A 143 -10.15 10.33 -9.52
C LEU A 143 -11.19 10.21 -10.64
N GLU A 144 -12.47 10.26 -10.31
CA GLU A 144 -13.55 10.17 -11.29
C GLU A 144 -13.56 11.33 -12.28
N SER A 145 -13.39 12.57 -11.81
CA SER A 145 -13.48 13.75 -12.68
C SER A 145 -12.24 14.00 -13.55
N ARG A 146 -11.06 13.53 -13.15
CA ARG A 146 -9.79 13.93 -13.79
C ARG A 146 -8.97 12.77 -14.32
N TRP A 147 -9.12 11.55 -13.75
CA TRP A 147 -8.20 10.46 -13.99
C TRP A 147 -8.79 9.26 -14.74
N MET A 148 -10.08 9.28 -15.06
CA MET A 148 -10.72 8.16 -15.76
C MET A 148 -10.07 7.85 -17.10
N GLY A 149 -9.56 8.84 -17.82
CA GLY A 149 -8.80 8.64 -19.06
C GLY A 149 -7.50 7.85 -18.84
N HIS A 150 -6.77 8.12 -17.77
CA HIS A 150 -5.59 7.35 -17.36
C HIS A 150 -5.97 5.94 -16.92
N LEU A 151 -6.96 5.84 -16.03
CA LEU A 151 -7.41 4.59 -15.42
C LEU A 151 -8.01 3.60 -16.44
N SER A 152 -8.49 4.07 -17.56
CA SER A 152 -8.96 3.25 -18.70
C SER A 152 -7.84 2.82 -19.66
N GLY A 153 -6.62 3.26 -19.40
CA GLY A 153 -5.43 2.97 -20.21
C GLY A 153 -4.73 1.66 -19.86
N PRO A 154 -3.51 1.46 -20.39
CA PRO A 154 -2.66 0.32 -20.00
C PRO A 154 -2.34 0.31 -18.52
N VAL A 155 -2.32 -0.89 -17.93
CA VAL A 155 -2.05 -1.08 -16.50
C VAL A 155 -0.69 -0.53 -16.12
N ASP A 156 -0.68 0.33 -15.11
CA ASP A 156 0.51 0.83 -14.45
C ASP A 156 0.30 0.90 -12.92
N MET A 157 1.27 1.41 -12.18
CA MET A 157 1.19 1.42 -10.72
C MET A 157 0.07 2.32 -10.18
N GLY A 158 -0.36 3.32 -10.95
CA GLY A 158 -1.48 4.19 -10.57
C GLY A 158 -2.82 3.45 -10.53
N GLN A 159 -3.00 2.41 -11.37
CA GLN A 159 -4.21 1.57 -11.37
C GLN A 159 -4.14 0.45 -10.33
N ILE A 160 -2.94 -0.03 -9.98
CA ILE A 160 -2.74 -1.08 -8.97
C ILE A 160 -2.91 -0.53 -7.55
N ALA A 161 -2.53 0.72 -7.33
CA ALA A 161 -2.57 1.34 -6.02
C ALA A 161 -3.98 1.65 -5.58
#